data_301bf82519f3f31b776a4dc05bf7a14b
#
_entry.id   301bf82519f3f31b776a4dc05bf7a14b
#
_cell.length_a   1.000
_cell.length_b   1.000
_cell.length_c   1.000
_cell.angle_alpha   90.00
_cell.angle_beta   90.00
_cell.angle_gamma   90.00
#
_symmetry.space_group_name_H-M   'P 1'
#
loop_
_entity.id
_entity.type
_entity.pdbx_description
1 polymer ?
#
loop_
_entity_poly.entity_id
_entity_poly.type
_entity_poly.pdbx_seq_one_letter_code
_entity_poly.pdbx_strand_id
1 'polypeptide(L)'
;MRYMMLIYIDENRQSESERARCYEDSAAYARKLYASGKYISAAPLQPTSTATSLRSQEGKPLVTDGPFAETREQLGGYFLIDAGDLDEAIEIAKQIPAGRWGTVEIRPVMPISGLPAELPIQ
;
A
#
# COMPACT_ATOMS: atom_id res chain seq x y z
N MET A 1 -8.50 -11.17 -11.14
CA MET A 1 -9.14 -10.42 -10.05
C MET A 1 -8.13 -9.53 -9.37
N ARG A 2 -8.51 -8.33 -9.01
CA ARG A 2 -7.59 -7.38 -8.41
C ARG A 2 -7.63 -7.44 -6.90
N TYR A 3 -6.46 -7.31 -6.30
CA TYR A 3 -6.29 -7.26 -4.84
C TYR A 3 -5.42 -6.07 -4.48
N MET A 4 -5.85 -5.34 -3.44
CA MET A 4 -5.05 -4.27 -2.85
C MET A 4 -4.29 -4.85 -1.67
N MET A 5 -2.97 -4.72 -1.70
CA MET A 5 -2.09 -5.08 -0.59
C MET A 5 -1.80 -3.81 0.20
N LEU A 6 -2.41 -3.66 1.36
CA LEU A 6 -2.20 -2.51 2.23
C LEU A 6 -1.09 -2.85 3.22
N ILE A 7 -0.03 -2.07 3.20
CA ILE A 7 1.18 -2.36 3.96
C ILE A 7 1.24 -1.46 5.17
N TYR A 8 1.15 -2.06 6.36
CA TYR A 8 1.23 -1.36 7.64
C TYR A 8 2.57 -1.66 8.28
N ILE A 9 3.31 -0.63 8.66
CA ILE A 9 4.64 -0.77 9.24
C ILE A 9 4.76 0.07 10.51
N ASP A 10 5.62 -0.37 11.42
CA ASP A 10 6.03 0.42 12.57
C ASP A 10 7.22 1.29 12.12
N GLU A 11 6.93 2.58 11.88
CA GLU A 11 7.93 3.51 11.36
C GLU A 11 9.13 3.67 12.28
N ASN A 12 8.94 3.43 13.58
CA ASN A 12 10.01 3.59 14.57
C ASN A 12 10.99 2.42 14.60
N ARG A 13 10.68 1.33 13.92
CA ARG A 13 11.54 0.14 13.91
C ARG A 13 12.55 0.12 12.77
N GLN A 14 12.41 1.01 11.80
CA GLN A 14 13.31 1.09 10.66
C GLN A 14 14.28 2.26 10.82
N SER A 15 15.56 2.01 10.58
CA SER A 15 16.53 3.08 10.36
C SER A 15 16.37 3.67 8.96
N GLU A 16 17.00 4.81 8.70
CA GLU A 16 16.98 5.41 7.36
C GLU A 16 17.56 4.47 6.30
N SER A 17 18.66 3.79 6.62
CA SER A 17 19.28 2.86 5.67
C SER A 17 18.40 1.64 5.43
N GLU A 18 17.73 1.14 6.45
CA GLU A 18 16.79 0.02 6.29
C GLU A 18 15.58 0.43 5.45
N ARG A 19 15.09 1.65 5.62
CA ARG A 19 13.98 2.16 4.82
C ARG A 19 14.39 2.31 3.36
N ALA A 20 15.56 2.88 3.09
CA ALA A 20 16.08 3.03 1.73
C ALA A 20 16.23 1.67 1.04
N ARG A 21 16.76 0.69 1.75
CA ARG A 21 16.91 -0.67 1.24
C ARG A 21 15.56 -1.32 0.96
N CYS A 22 14.58 -1.10 1.85
CA CYS A 22 13.23 -1.60 1.65
C CYS A 22 12.60 -1.02 0.38
N TYR A 23 12.82 0.25 0.09
CA TYR A 23 12.35 0.87 -1.14
C TYR A 23 12.97 0.23 -2.37
N GLU A 24 14.28 -0.02 -2.34
CA GLU A 24 14.97 -0.68 -3.45
C GLU A 24 14.45 -2.10 -3.67
N ASP A 25 14.31 -2.87 -2.60
CA ASP A 25 13.82 -4.24 -2.66
C ASP A 25 12.37 -4.29 -3.16
N SER A 26 11.54 -3.32 -2.73
CA SER A 26 10.15 -3.23 -3.15
C SER A 26 10.04 -2.88 -4.63
N ALA A 27 10.88 -1.97 -5.13
CA ALA A 27 10.92 -1.64 -6.55
C ALA A 27 11.34 -2.84 -7.38
N ALA A 28 12.34 -3.61 -6.91
CA ALA A 28 12.78 -4.83 -7.59
C ALA A 28 11.65 -5.86 -7.65
N TYR A 29 10.92 -6.03 -6.56
CA TYR A 29 9.78 -6.94 -6.53
C TYR A 29 8.65 -6.48 -7.45
N ALA A 30 8.37 -5.17 -7.49
CA ALA A 30 7.38 -4.60 -8.41
C ALA A 30 7.74 -4.90 -9.88
N ARG A 31 9.02 -4.76 -10.24
CA ARG A 31 9.49 -5.10 -11.60
C ARG A 31 9.30 -6.58 -11.91
N LYS A 32 9.55 -7.45 -10.93
CA LYS A 32 9.34 -8.89 -11.09
C LYS A 32 7.86 -9.20 -11.32
N LEU A 33 6.97 -8.58 -10.56
CA LEU A 33 5.52 -8.74 -10.74
C LEU A 33 5.07 -8.18 -12.09
N TYR A 34 5.64 -7.07 -12.52
CA TYR A 34 5.35 -6.50 -13.84
C TYR A 34 5.71 -7.48 -14.95
N ALA A 35 6.90 -8.09 -14.86
CA ALA A 35 7.37 -9.05 -15.87
C ALA A 35 6.47 -10.29 -15.95
N SER A 36 5.83 -10.67 -14.86
CA SER A 36 4.91 -11.83 -14.83
C SER A 36 3.45 -11.45 -15.08
N GLY A 37 3.16 -10.18 -15.38
CA GLY A 37 1.80 -9.72 -15.68
C GLY A 37 0.91 -9.54 -14.46
N LYS A 38 1.49 -9.52 -13.27
CA LYS A 38 0.73 -9.42 -12.01
C LYS A 38 0.67 -8.01 -11.43
N TYR A 39 1.52 -7.11 -11.88
CA TYR A 39 1.62 -5.76 -11.33
C TYR A 39 0.62 -4.81 -12.00
N ILE A 40 -0.08 -4.02 -11.19
CA ILE A 40 -0.93 -2.93 -11.68
C ILE A 40 -0.34 -1.59 -11.25
N SER A 41 -0.12 -1.40 -9.95
CA SER A 41 0.55 -0.20 -9.42
C SER A 41 1.09 -0.48 -8.03
N ALA A 42 2.00 0.36 -7.58
CA ALA A 42 2.52 0.31 -6.23
C ALA A 42 3.12 1.67 -5.87
N ALA A 43 3.07 2.04 -4.62
CA ALA A 43 3.75 3.23 -4.14
C ALA A 43 3.98 3.15 -2.63
N PRO A 44 5.14 3.58 -2.14
CA PRO A 44 5.32 3.86 -0.73
C PRO A 44 4.71 5.21 -0.39
N LEU A 45 4.32 5.38 0.86
CA LEU A 45 3.84 6.67 1.37
C LEU A 45 4.94 7.32 2.20
N GLN A 46 4.93 8.64 2.23
CA GLN A 46 5.81 9.38 3.13
C GLN A 46 5.40 9.11 4.59
N PRO A 47 6.29 9.36 5.56
CA PRO A 47 5.98 9.10 6.96
C PRO A 47 4.73 9.82 7.45
N THR A 48 4.12 9.28 8.49
CA THR A 48 2.87 9.83 9.06
C THR A 48 3.02 11.26 9.56
N SER A 49 4.25 11.73 9.82
CA SER A 49 4.51 13.13 10.15
C SER A 49 4.08 14.10 9.06
N THR A 50 3.94 13.62 7.83
CA THR A 50 3.47 14.42 6.68
C THR A 50 1.97 14.29 6.44
N ALA A 51 1.28 13.46 7.21
CA ALA A 51 -0.13 13.16 6.96
C ALA A 51 -1.03 14.33 7.32
N THR A 52 -2.11 14.45 6.60
CA THR A 52 -3.21 15.37 6.89
C THR A 52 -4.50 14.56 6.84
N SER A 53 -5.32 14.69 7.86
CA SER A 53 -6.58 13.96 7.94
C SER A 53 -7.76 14.91 7.81
N LEU A 54 -8.75 14.50 7.04
CA LEU A 54 -10.00 15.24 6.87
C LEU A 54 -11.15 14.37 7.36
N ARG A 55 -11.93 14.92 8.27
CA ARG A 55 -13.09 14.23 8.84
C ARG A 55 -14.31 15.13 8.73
N SER A 56 -15.47 14.53 8.45
CA SER A 56 -16.73 15.26 8.54
C SER A 56 -17.26 15.14 9.96
N GLN A 57 -17.52 16.29 10.59
CA GLN A 57 -18.08 16.35 11.94
C GLN A 57 -19.27 17.28 11.91
N GLU A 58 -20.45 16.75 12.21
CA GLU A 58 -21.71 17.49 12.20
C GLU A 58 -21.95 18.24 10.88
N GLY A 59 -21.63 17.56 9.76
CA GLY A 59 -21.78 18.12 8.43
C GLY A 59 -20.70 19.11 8.00
N LYS A 60 -19.68 19.33 8.85
CA LYS A 60 -18.57 20.24 8.56
C LYS A 60 -17.26 19.49 8.41
N PRO A 61 -16.39 19.89 7.47
CA PRO A 61 -15.08 19.29 7.37
C PRO A 61 -14.18 19.72 8.52
N LEU A 62 -13.49 18.76 9.11
CA LEU A 62 -12.47 19.01 10.13
C LEU A 62 -11.14 18.51 9.59
N VAL A 63 -10.17 19.43 9.45
CA VAL A 63 -8.83 19.12 8.95
C VAL A 63 -7.88 19.10 10.14
N THR A 64 -7.10 18.00 10.26
CA THR A 64 -6.10 17.88 11.34
C THR A 64 -4.78 17.41 10.74
N ASP A 65 -3.68 17.83 11.35
CA ASP A 65 -2.35 17.30 11.01
C ASP A 65 -2.18 15.92 11.63
N GLY A 66 -1.55 15.04 10.88
CA GLY A 66 -1.26 13.69 11.33
C GLY A 66 -2.25 12.65 10.83
N PRO A 67 -1.99 11.36 11.09
CA PRO A 67 -2.87 10.27 10.70
C PRO A 67 -4.16 10.32 11.52
N PHE A 68 -5.25 9.76 10.96
CA PHE A 68 -6.53 9.79 11.67
C PHE A 68 -6.53 8.97 12.96
N ALA A 69 -5.60 8.02 13.09
CA ALA A 69 -5.43 7.20 14.29
C ALA A 69 -3.95 6.98 14.55
N GLU A 70 -3.55 7.09 15.82
CA GLU A 70 -2.19 6.82 16.25
C GLU A 70 -2.09 5.37 16.67
N THR A 71 -1.60 4.53 15.76
CA THR A 71 -1.40 3.10 16.00
C THR A 71 0.09 2.79 15.88
N ARG A 72 0.51 1.64 16.41
CA ARG A 72 1.91 1.23 16.32
C ARG A 72 2.33 1.01 14.88
N GLU A 73 1.49 0.29 14.11
CA GLU A 73 1.70 0.08 12.69
C GLU A 73 0.82 1.06 11.92
N GLN A 74 1.44 1.79 11.01
CA GLN A 74 0.78 2.80 10.21
C GLN A 74 0.83 2.42 8.74
N LEU A 75 -0.18 2.83 7.96
CA LEU A 75 -0.19 2.58 6.54
C LEU A 75 1.04 3.24 5.90
N GLY A 76 1.91 2.44 5.30
CA GLY A 76 3.17 2.89 4.72
C GLY A 76 3.27 2.74 3.22
N GLY A 77 2.30 2.11 2.58
CA GLY A 77 2.32 1.91 1.14
C GLY A 77 1.31 0.89 0.68
N TYR A 78 1.30 0.62 -0.61
CA TYR A 78 0.41 -0.37 -1.18
C TYR A 78 1.01 -1.01 -2.43
N PHE A 79 0.52 -2.22 -2.74
CA PHE A 79 0.63 -2.84 -4.06
C PHE A 79 -0.77 -3.15 -4.54
N LEU A 80 -1.07 -2.80 -5.79
CA LEU A 80 -2.28 -3.24 -6.46
C LEU A 80 -1.87 -4.28 -7.49
N ILE A 81 -2.42 -5.49 -7.38
CA ILE A 81 -2.00 -6.63 -8.19
C ILE A 81 -3.20 -7.33 -8.81
N ASP A 82 -2.91 -8.12 -9.85
CA ASP A 82 -3.87 -9.04 -10.45
C ASP A 82 -3.47 -10.46 -10.06
N ALA A 83 -4.40 -11.22 -9.52
CA ALA A 83 -4.19 -12.61 -9.14
C ALA A 83 -5.43 -13.43 -9.49
N GLY A 84 -5.23 -14.72 -9.71
CA GLY A 84 -6.32 -15.62 -10.07
C GLY A 84 -7.28 -15.89 -8.93
N ASP A 85 -6.75 -15.95 -7.71
CA ASP A 85 -7.52 -16.21 -6.49
C ASP A 85 -6.79 -15.69 -5.26
N LEU A 86 -7.41 -15.84 -4.09
CA LEU A 86 -6.84 -15.38 -2.83
C LEU A 86 -5.54 -16.12 -2.50
N ASP A 87 -5.45 -17.42 -2.80
CA ASP A 87 -4.23 -18.18 -2.49
C ASP A 87 -3.03 -17.62 -3.25
N GLU A 88 -3.19 -17.29 -4.52
CA GLU A 88 -2.13 -16.62 -5.30
C GLU A 88 -1.81 -15.25 -4.72
N ALA A 89 -2.83 -14.48 -4.34
CA ALA A 89 -2.63 -13.16 -3.73
C ALA A 89 -1.82 -13.28 -2.42
N ILE A 90 -2.09 -14.29 -1.61
CA ILE A 90 -1.34 -14.54 -0.37
C ILE A 90 0.12 -14.85 -0.69
N GLU A 91 0.39 -15.69 -1.70
CA GLU A 91 1.77 -16.00 -2.09
C GLU A 91 2.52 -14.76 -2.57
N ILE A 92 1.85 -13.88 -3.31
CA ILE A 92 2.43 -12.60 -3.72
C ILE A 92 2.72 -11.72 -2.49
N ALA A 93 1.76 -11.61 -1.57
CA ALA A 93 1.90 -10.79 -0.37
C ALA A 93 3.06 -11.23 0.52
N LYS A 94 3.31 -12.54 0.61
CA LYS A 94 4.41 -13.09 1.41
C LYS A 94 5.78 -12.55 0.98
N GLN A 95 5.93 -12.15 -0.26
CA GLN A 95 7.21 -11.71 -0.81
C GLN A 95 7.37 -10.19 -0.82
N ILE A 96 6.37 -9.43 -0.38
CA ILE A 96 6.49 -7.98 -0.29
C ILE A 96 7.51 -7.64 0.81
N PRO A 97 8.63 -6.97 0.45
CA PRO A 97 9.72 -6.74 1.42
C PRO A 97 9.28 -5.97 2.66
N ALA A 98 8.41 -5.00 2.52
CA ALA A 98 7.94 -4.20 3.65
C ALA A 98 7.13 -5.01 4.67
N GLY A 99 6.59 -6.16 4.27
CA GLY A 99 5.80 -7.01 5.15
C GLY A 99 6.57 -7.53 6.36
N ARG A 100 7.91 -7.63 6.27
CA ARG A 100 8.74 -8.05 7.41
C ARG A 100 8.76 -7.03 8.53
N TRP A 101 8.35 -5.79 8.27
CA TRP A 101 8.34 -4.68 9.22
C TRP A 101 6.96 -4.44 9.83
N GLY A 102 5.97 -5.25 9.47
CA GLY A 102 4.61 -5.07 9.97
C GLY A 102 3.65 -6.09 9.37
N THR A 103 2.56 -5.59 8.81
CA THR A 103 1.45 -6.41 8.34
C THR A 103 1.07 -6.02 6.90
N VAL A 104 0.76 -7.03 6.10
CA VAL A 104 0.15 -6.82 4.78
C VAL A 104 -1.30 -7.27 4.85
N GLU A 105 -2.21 -6.33 4.67
CA GLU A 105 -3.64 -6.63 4.61
C GLU A 105 -4.05 -6.78 3.14
N ILE A 106 -4.70 -7.88 2.82
CA ILE A 106 -5.10 -8.21 1.45
C ILE A 106 -6.60 -7.95 1.31
N ARG A 107 -6.98 -7.03 0.41
CA ARG A 107 -8.39 -6.68 0.19
C ARG A 107 -8.74 -6.87 -1.28
N PRO A 108 -9.73 -7.74 -1.60
CA PRO A 108 -10.24 -7.79 -2.97
C PRO A 108 -10.82 -6.43 -3.37
N VAL A 109 -10.52 -6.00 -4.60
CA VAL A 109 -11.06 -4.74 -5.11
C VAL A 109 -12.48 -4.98 -5.62
N MET A 110 -13.40 -4.10 -5.22
CA MET A 110 -14.78 -4.17 -5.67
C MET A 110 -14.90 -3.53 -7.05
N PRO A 111 -15.19 -4.31 -8.11
CA PRO A 111 -15.44 -3.73 -9.41
C PRO A 111 -16.80 -3.05 -9.42
N ILE A 112 -16.83 -1.79 -9.86
CA ILE A 112 -18.09 -1.05 -10.03
C ILE A 112 -18.12 -0.44 -11.42
N SER A 113 -19.33 -0.33 -12.00
CA SER A 113 -19.49 0.34 -13.29
C SER A 113 -19.48 1.86 -13.11
N GLY A 114 -19.08 2.57 -14.15
CA GLY A 114 -19.10 4.03 -14.15
C GLY A 114 -17.81 4.72 -13.74
N LEU A 115 -16.81 3.97 -13.24
CA LEU A 115 -15.50 4.56 -13.01
C LEU A 115 -14.79 4.79 -14.35
N PRO A 116 -14.06 5.91 -14.48
CA PRO A 116 -13.24 6.13 -15.68
C PRO A 116 -12.19 5.04 -15.83
N ALA A 117 -11.78 4.78 -17.07
CA ALA A 117 -10.66 3.89 -17.33
C ALA A 117 -9.38 4.46 -16.70
N GLU A 118 -8.48 3.55 -16.29
CA GLU A 118 -7.20 3.96 -15.75
C GLU A 118 -6.36 4.66 -16.82
N LEU A 119 -5.66 5.70 -16.40
CA LEU A 119 -4.74 6.37 -17.31
C LEU A 119 -3.54 5.47 -17.60
N PRO A 120 -3.02 5.49 -18.85
CA PRO A 120 -1.82 4.72 -19.14
C PRO A 120 -0.64 5.24 -18.32
N ILE A 121 0.25 4.32 -17.93
CA ILE A 121 1.48 4.65 -17.22
C ILE A 121 2.41 5.39 -18.18
N GLN A 122 2.86 6.56 -17.74
CA GLN A 122 3.78 7.39 -18.52
C GLN A 122 5.22 7.14 -18.09
#